data_28a781fc2a41506b183faf8bb567ce59
#
_entry.id   28a781fc2a41506b183faf8bb567ce59
#
_cell.length_a   1.000
_cell.length_b   1.000
_cell.length_c   1.000
_cell.angle_alpha   90.00
_cell.angle_beta   90.00
_cell.angle_gamma   90.00
#
_symmetry.space_group_name_H-M   'P 1'
#
loop_
_entity.id
_entity.type
_entity.pdbx_description
1 polymer ?
#
loop_
_entity_poly.entity_id
_entity_poly.type
_entity_poly.pdbx_seq_one_letter_code
_entity_poly.pdbx_strand_id
1 'polypeptide(L)'
;MSAPATAGRRNAERGGIFARLLFLLLFVAFLFGLYLFRVPILQAFGHFWIVDDAPGPADAIMILGDDNLQADRASRAAELYRARWAPKVVASGRPLRPYISIPDLMKRDLMERGVPEAAIVPYPRPVANTREEAEALRRLAVEHGWRHVLIVTSSYHTRRSRFIFYRVWPHDYEFKVIAAHDSDFDPDAWWRTREGLRLALHETEGIFVAAWELRHAE
;
A
#
# COMPACT_ATOMS: atom_id res chain seq x y z
N MET A 1 72.44 -4.46 31.59
CA MET A 1 72.41 -4.87 30.17
C MET A 1 71.01 -5.25 29.83
N SER A 2 70.31 -4.33 29.17
CA SER A 2 68.90 -4.51 28.82
C SER A 2 68.78 -4.50 27.29
N ALA A 3 68.20 -5.51 26.74
CA ALA A 3 67.88 -5.62 25.31
C ALA A 3 66.42 -5.24 25.01
N PRO A 4 66.10 -4.73 23.84
CA PRO A 4 64.89 -3.94 23.62
C PRO A 4 63.73 -4.79 23.10
N ALA A 5 62.52 -4.50 23.64
CA ALA A 5 61.24 -5.05 23.20
C ALA A 5 60.59 -4.08 22.17
N THR A 6 60.97 -4.15 20.89
CA THR A 6 60.38 -3.26 19.86
C THR A 6 59.82 -3.95 18.62
N ALA A 7 59.84 -5.30 18.54
CA ALA A 7 59.40 -6.02 17.35
C ALA A 7 57.88 -6.32 17.27
N GLY A 8 57.16 -6.35 18.41
CA GLY A 8 55.76 -6.75 18.44
C GLY A 8 54.75 -5.66 17.97
N ARG A 9 55.10 -4.39 18.08
CA ARG A 9 54.16 -3.27 17.81
C ARG A 9 53.91 -3.03 16.32
N ARG A 10 54.96 -3.26 15.47
CA ARG A 10 54.84 -3.04 14.00
C ARG A 10 53.98 -4.06 13.28
N ASN A 11 53.84 -5.28 13.80
CA ASN A 11 52.97 -6.31 13.18
C ASN A 11 51.49 -6.12 13.48
N ALA A 12 51.13 -5.55 14.65
CA ALA A 12 49.76 -5.22 15.01
C ALA A 12 49.20 -4.03 14.18
N GLU A 13 50.06 -3.05 13.88
CA GLU A 13 49.63 -1.90 13.03
C GLU A 13 49.44 -2.28 11.56
N ARG A 14 50.26 -3.20 11.03
CA ARG A 14 50.12 -3.72 9.66
C ARG A 14 48.88 -4.58 9.48
N GLY A 15 48.51 -5.39 10.47
CA GLY A 15 47.26 -6.17 10.46
C GLY A 15 45.99 -5.25 10.43
N GLY A 16 46.05 -4.13 11.20
CA GLY A 16 44.98 -3.16 11.21
C GLY A 16 44.79 -2.40 9.88
N ILE A 17 45.89 -2.08 9.19
CA ILE A 17 45.83 -1.42 7.88
C ILE A 17 45.27 -2.37 6.81
N PHE A 18 45.77 -3.62 6.80
CA PHE A 18 45.26 -4.64 5.86
C PHE A 18 43.77 -4.90 6.05
N ALA A 19 43.31 -5.05 7.29
CA ALA A 19 41.89 -5.24 7.59
C ALA A 19 41.03 -4.05 7.13
N ARG A 20 41.53 -2.83 7.29
CA ARG A 20 40.81 -1.61 6.80
C ARG A 20 40.78 -1.55 5.28
N LEU A 21 41.85 -1.89 4.59
CA LEU A 21 41.87 -1.92 3.13
C LEU A 21 40.94 -3.03 2.56
N LEU A 22 40.96 -4.21 3.19
CA LEU A 22 40.03 -5.28 2.83
C LEU A 22 38.59 -4.88 3.04
N PHE A 23 38.25 -4.27 4.18
CA PHE A 23 36.91 -3.73 4.46
C PHE A 23 36.50 -2.69 3.41
N LEU A 24 37.40 -1.75 3.09
CA LEU A 24 37.12 -0.73 2.06
C LEU A 24 36.86 -1.37 0.69
N LEU A 25 37.67 -2.35 0.31
CA LEU A 25 37.50 -3.08 -0.94
C LEU A 25 36.14 -3.82 -0.99
N LEU A 26 35.79 -4.54 0.08
CA LEU A 26 34.50 -5.20 0.19
C LEU A 26 33.34 -4.23 0.19
N PHE A 27 33.47 -3.09 0.84
CA PHE A 27 32.47 -2.04 0.84
C PHE A 27 32.26 -1.42 -0.55
N VAL A 28 33.35 -1.12 -1.27
CA VAL A 28 33.28 -0.63 -2.65
C VAL A 28 32.69 -1.70 -3.57
N ALA A 29 33.08 -2.98 -3.43
CA ALA A 29 32.49 -4.08 -4.19
C ALA A 29 30.98 -4.24 -3.90
N PHE A 30 30.57 -4.08 -2.64
CA PHE A 30 29.16 -4.09 -2.24
C PHE A 30 28.37 -2.93 -2.89
N LEU A 31 28.89 -1.71 -2.83
CA LEU A 31 28.26 -0.55 -3.48
C LEU A 31 28.16 -0.73 -5.00
N PHE A 32 29.21 -1.29 -5.61
CA PHE A 32 29.21 -1.61 -7.03
C PHE A 32 28.18 -2.69 -7.37
N GLY A 33 28.05 -3.72 -6.53
CA GLY A 33 26.99 -4.71 -6.63
C GLY A 33 25.59 -4.09 -6.54
N LEU A 34 25.36 -3.22 -5.56
CA LEU A 34 24.09 -2.47 -5.44
C LEU A 34 23.80 -1.63 -6.69
N TYR A 35 24.82 -0.99 -7.26
CA TYR A 35 24.66 -0.22 -8.49
C TYR A 35 24.31 -1.09 -9.69
N LEU A 36 24.95 -2.26 -9.84
CA LEU A 36 24.65 -3.20 -10.93
C LEU A 36 23.24 -3.77 -10.80
N PHE A 37 22.80 -4.10 -9.60
CA PHE A 37 21.49 -4.70 -9.31
C PHE A 37 20.41 -3.68 -8.95
N ARG A 38 20.65 -2.36 -9.11
CA ARG A 38 19.71 -1.31 -8.71
C ARG A 38 18.34 -1.46 -9.33
N VAL A 39 18.26 -1.84 -10.62
CA VAL A 39 16.98 -1.96 -11.31
C VAL A 39 16.14 -3.10 -10.73
N PRO A 40 16.62 -4.36 -10.66
CA PRO A 40 15.83 -5.43 -10.06
C PRO A 40 15.52 -5.19 -8.58
N ILE A 41 16.38 -4.51 -7.82
CA ILE A 41 16.09 -4.13 -6.42
C ILE A 41 14.93 -3.14 -6.36
N LEU A 42 14.95 -2.11 -7.20
CA LEU A 42 13.89 -1.10 -7.25
C LEU A 42 12.56 -1.68 -7.74
N GLN A 43 12.59 -2.58 -8.73
CA GLN A 43 11.39 -3.31 -9.18
C GLN A 43 10.82 -4.20 -8.06
N ALA A 44 11.67 -4.98 -7.40
CA ALA A 44 11.24 -5.79 -6.26
C ALA A 44 10.60 -4.94 -5.15
N PHE A 45 11.13 -3.73 -4.90
CA PHE A 45 10.54 -2.79 -3.96
C PHE A 45 9.19 -2.25 -4.43
N GLY A 46 9.03 -1.92 -5.73
CA GLY A 46 7.75 -1.50 -6.30
C GLY A 46 6.68 -2.58 -6.19
N HIS A 47 7.02 -3.80 -6.56
CA HIS A 47 6.13 -4.96 -6.43
C HIS A 47 5.85 -5.37 -4.99
N PHE A 48 6.74 -5.06 -4.06
CA PHE A 48 6.51 -5.32 -2.63
C PHE A 48 5.22 -4.65 -2.11
N TRP A 49 4.84 -3.49 -2.63
CA TRP A 49 3.63 -2.79 -2.19
C TRP A 49 2.34 -3.42 -2.69
N ILE A 50 2.40 -4.25 -3.72
CA ILE A 50 1.23 -4.81 -4.39
C ILE A 50 0.84 -6.13 -3.75
N VAL A 51 -0.40 -6.18 -3.31
CA VAL A 51 -1.11 -7.40 -2.91
C VAL A 51 -2.40 -7.42 -3.71
N ASP A 52 -2.62 -8.48 -4.48
CA ASP A 52 -3.83 -8.64 -5.30
C ASP A 52 -4.39 -10.03 -5.08
N ASP A 53 -5.45 -10.10 -4.28
CA ASP A 53 -6.14 -11.37 -4.02
C ASP A 53 -7.03 -11.73 -5.21
N ALA A 54 -7.15 -13.00 -5.53
CA ALA A 54 -8.12 -13.44 -6.53
C ALA A 54 -9.55 -13.13 -6.06
N PRO A 55 -10.37 -12.41 -6.87
CA PRO A 55 -11.75 -12.12 -6.50
C PRO A 55 -12.56 -13.37 -6.23
N GLY A 56 -13.59 -13.26 -5.43
CA GLY A 56 -14.53 -14.32 -5.11
C GLY A 56 -15.91 -13.73 -4.84
N PRO A 57 -16.96 -14.57 -4.72
CA PRO A 57 -18.29 -14.11 -4.36
C PRO A 57 -18.25 -13.31 -3.06
N ALA A 58 -18.94 -12.17 -3.06
CA ALA A 58 -18.98 -11.26 -1.91
C ALA A 58 -20.33 -10.56 -1.79
N ASP A 59 -20.60 -9.99 -0.63
CA ASP A 59 -21.81 -9.21 -0.36
C ASP A 59 -21.70 -7.81 -0.94
N ALA A 60 -20.49 -7.23 -0.91
CA ALA A 60 -20.22 -5.90 -1.43
C ALA A 60 -18.78 -5.73 -1.93
N ILE A 61 -18.60 -4.84 -2.91
CA ILE A 61 -17.33 -4.26 -3.31
C ILE A 61 -17.21 -2.91 -2.59
N MET A 62 -16.14 -2.69 -1.84
CA MET A 62 -15.89 -1.43 -1.13
C MET A 62 -14.66 -0.74 -1.72
N ILE A 63 -14.86 0.43 -2.29
CA ILE A 63 -13.80 1.25 -2.87
C ILE A 63 -13.29 2.18 -1.79
N LEU A 64 -11.97 2.16 -1.52
CA LEU A 64 -11.35 3.14 -0.63
C LEU A 64 -11.26 4.51 -1.29
N GLY A 65 -11.36 5.55 -0.48
CA GLY A 65 -11.36 6.95 -0.94
C GLY A 65 -10.06 7.40 -1.62
N ASP A 66 -10.10 8.63 -2.13
CA ASP A 66 -8.98 9.29 -2.84
C ASP A 66 -8.53 8.55 -4.12
N ASP A 67 -9.51 8.27 -5.01
CA ASP A 67 -9.24 7.79 -6.37
C ASP A 67 -8.51 8.86 -7.19
N ASN A 68 -7.74 8.42 -8.20
CA ASN A 68 -7.02 9.32 -9.09
C ASN A 68 -7.93 9.94 -10.16
N LEU A 69 -7.37 10.84 -10.98
CA LEU A 69 -8.12 11.55 -12.03
C LEU A 69 -8.71 10.60 -13.09
N GLN A 70 -8.09 9.45 -13.33
CA GLN A 70 -8.52 8.42 -14.27
C GLN A 70 -9.63 7.54 -13.71
N ALA A 71 -9.94 7.68 -12.42
CA ALA A 71 -10.92 6.87 -11.69
C ALA A 71 -10.61 5.36 -11.77
N ASP A 72 -9.35 5.01 -11.53
CA ASP A 72 -8.84 3.65 -11.70
C ASP A 72 -9.48 2.67 -10.70
N ARG A 73 -9.72 3.10 -9.44
CA ARG A 73 -10.41 2.29 -8.43
C ARG A 73 -11.86 2.06 -8.81
N ALA A 74 -12.57 3.11 -9.24
CA ALA A 74 -13.96 3.01 -9.71
C ALA A 74 -14.05 2.11 -10.95
N SER A 75 -13.08 2.20 -11.87
CA SER A 75 -13.00 1.34 -13.05
C SER A 75 -12.88 -0.14 -12.66
N ARG A 76 -11.97 -0.46 -11.74
CA ARG A 76 -11.76 -1.81 -11.24
C ARG A 76 -13.00 -2.36 -10.53
N ALA A 77 -13.64 -1.54 -9.70
CA ALA A 77 -14.87 -1.92 -9.02
C ALA A 77 -16.02 -2.19 -9.99
N ALA A 78 -16.15 -1.38 -11.05
CA ALA A 78 -17.15 -1.60 -12.09
C ALA A 78 -16.90 -2.92 -12.86
N GLU A 79 -15.64 -3.29 -13.11
CA GLU A 79 -15.29 -4.59 -13.69
C GLU A 79 -15.75 -5.75 -12.80
N LEU A 80 -15.46 -5.68 -11.50
CA LEU A 80 -15.86 -6.70 -10.53
C LEU A 80 -17.38 -6.81 -10.44
N TYR A 81 -18.08 -5.68 -10.45
CA TYR A 81 -19.55 -5.66 -10.45
C TYR A 81 -20.13 -6.32 -11.71
N ARG A 82 -19.62 -5.97 -12.90
CA ARG A 82 -20.04 -6.57 -14.17
C ARG A 82 -19.76 -8.08 -14.23
N ALA A 83 -18.67 -8.50 -13.61
CA ALA A 83 -18.33 -9.91 -13.43
C ALA A 83 -19.20 -10.61 -12.37
N ARG A 84 -20.16 -9.89 -11.74
CA ARG A 84 -21.10 -10.39 -10.74
C ARG A 84 -20.46 -10.95 -9.47
N TRP A 85 -19.31 -10.41 -9.08
CA TRP A 85 -18.68 -10.80 -7.83
C TRP A 85 -19.42 -10.31 -6.59
N ALA A 86 -20.13 -9.19 -6.68
CA ALA A 86 -21.00 -8.69 -5.60
C ALA A 86 -22.17 -7.88 -6.16
N PRO A 87 -23.33 -7.82 -5.45
CA PRO A 87 -24.51 -7.08 -5.89
C PRO A 87 -24.45 -5.58 -5.55
N LYS A 88 -23.54 -5.15 -4.69
CA LYS A 88 -23.42 -3.76 -4.22
C LYS A 88 -22.00 -3.24 -4.38
N VAL A 89 -21.89 -1.92 -4.66
CA VAL A 89 -20.63 -1.20 -4.73
C VAL A 89 -20.71 -0.01 -3.77
N VAL A 90 -19.86 -0.01 -2.76
CA VAL A 90 -19.72 1.10 -1.80
C VAL A 90 -18.62 2.01 -2.30
N ALA A 91 -18.93 3.28 -2.48
CA ALA A 91 -17.97 4.34 -2.74
C ALA A 91 -17.68 5.07 -1.41
N SER A 92 -16.49 4.90 -0.85
CA SER A 92 -16.10 5.54 0.40
C SER A 92 -15.24 6.77 0.17
N GLY A 93 -15.13 7.62 1.16
CA GLY A 93 -14.26 8.78 1.12
C GLY A 93 -14.80 9.99 1.90
N ARG A 94 -14.00 11.05 1.94
CA ARG A 94 -14.32 12.26 2.71
C ARG A 94 -15.22 13.23 1.94
N PRO A 95 -15.99 14.07 2.66
CA PRO A 95 -16.60 15.24 2.08
C PRO A 95 -15.54 16.22 1.56
N LEU A 96 -15.77 16.80 0.39
CA LEU A 96 -14.92 17.85 -0.19
C LEU A 96 -15.47 19.25 0.08
N ARG A 97 -16.80 19.38 -0.01
CA ARG A 97 -17.58 20.60 0.22
C ARG A 97 -18.92 20.20 0.81
N PRO A 98 -19.71 21.14 1.37
CA PRO A 98 -21.04 20.82 1.89
C PRO A 98 -22.01 20.17 0.89
N TYR A 99 -21.75 20.32 -0.40
CA TYR A 99 -22.60 19.85 -1.49
C TYR A 99 -21.98 18.77 -2.37
N ILE A 100 -20.74 18.30 -2.10
CA ILE A 100 -20.06 17.26 -2.87
C ILE A 100 -19.01 16.52 -2.03
N SER A 101 -18.92 15.22 -2.23
CA SER A 101 -17.94 14.34 -1.60
C SER A 101 -17.16 13.51 -2.62
N ILE A 102 -16.07 12.85 -2.20
CA ILE A 102 -15.38 11.84 -3.00
C ILE A 102 -16.34 10.73 -3.45
N PRO A 103 -17.17 10.15 -2.57
CA PRO A 103 -18.19 9.18 -2.98
C PRO A 103 -19.15 9.65 -4.07
N ASP A 104 -19.51 10.95 -4.11
CA ASP A 104 -20.38 11.49 -5.16
C ASP A 104 -19.69 11.49 -6.53
N LEU A 105 -18.40 11.77 -6.56
CA LEU A 105 -17.59 11.70 -7.78
C LEU A 105 -17.46 10.24 -8.24
N MET A 106 -17.04 9.34 -7.35
CA MET A 106 -16.94 7.91 -7.65
C MET A 106 -18.27 7.31 -8.11
N LYS A 107 -19.40 7.75 -7.54
CA LYS A 107 -20.73 7.31 -7.99
C LYS A 107 -20.95 7.64 -9.46
N ARG A 108 -20.59 8.85 -9.90
CA ARG A 108 -20.69 9.24 -11.32
C ARG A 108 -19.81 8.37 -12.18
N ASP A 109 -18.54 8.17 -11.79
CA ASP A 109 -17.60 7.32 -12.50
C ASP A 109 -18.09 5.88 -12.65
N LEU A 110 -18.68 5.31 -11.59
CA LEU A 110 -19.30 3.98 -11.60
C LEU A 110 -20.49 3.91 -12.55
N MET A 111 -21.38 4.91 -12.51
CA MET A 111 -22.55 4.96 -13.40
C MET A 111 -22.14 5.05 -14.86
N GLU A 112 -21.14 5.88 -15.20
CA GLU A 112 -20.58 5.98 -16.55
C GLU A 112 -20.01 4.65 -17.04
N ARG A 113 -19.51 3.80 -16.10
CA ARG A 113 -18.98 2.46 -16.39
C ARG A 113 -20.03 1.35 -16.31
N GLY A 114 -21.33 1.74 -16.24
CA GLY A 114 -22.47 0.80 -16.35
C GLY A 114 -22.88 0.15 -15.03
N VAL A 115 -22.46 0.64 -13.88
CA VAL A 115 -23.00 0.20 -12.58
C VAL A 115 -24.32 0.93 -12.34
N PRO A 116 -25.46 0.23 -12.16
CA PRO A 116 -26.74 0.86 -11.89
C PRO A 116 -26.70 1.68 -10.59
N GLU A 117 -27.34 2.84 -10.59
CA GLU A 117 -27.40 3.71 -9.41
C GLU A 117 -27.91 2.99 -8.15
N ALA A 118 -28.91 2.13 -8.29
CA ALA A 118 -29.48 1.34 -7.19
C ALA A 118 -28.49 0.33 -6.57
N ALA A 119 -27.40 0.00 -7.26
CA ALA A 119 -26.34 -0.88 -6.76
C ALA A 119 -25.25 -0.11 -6.01
N ILE A 120 -25.17 1.22 -6.18
CA ILE A 120 -24.13 2.06 -5.61
C ILE A 120 -24.57 2.60 -4.26
N VAL A 121 -23.70 2.49 -3.26
CA VAL A 121 -23.89 3.02 -1.91
C VAL A 121 -22.81 4.09 -1.67
N PRO A 122 -23.12 5.38 -1.87
CA PRO A 122 -22.21 6.45 -1.49
C PRO A 122 -22.06 6.49 0.03
N TYR A 123 -20.84 6.51 0.53
CA TYR A 123 -20.54 6.50 1.96
C TYR A 123 -19.55 7.62 2.34
N PRO A 124 -20.03 8.88 2.35
CA PRO A 124 -19.21 10.01 2.75
C PRO A 124 -18.96 10.00 4.26
N ARG A 125 -17.70 9.95 4.68
CA ARG A 125 -17.30 10.03 6.08
C ARG A 125 -16.10 10.96 6.24
N PRO A 126 -16.06 11.79 7.29
CA PRO A 126 -14.90 12.63 7.62
C PRO A 126 -13.82 11.75 8.27
N VAL A 127 -13.13 10.96 7.46
CA VAL A 127 -12.01 10.11 7.90
C VAL A 127 -10.69 10.79 7.59
N ALA A 128 -9.74 10.74 8.53
CA ALA A 128 -8.43 11.36 8.39
C ALA A 128 -7.36 10.38 7.85
N ASN A 129 -7.60 9.07 7.98
CA ASN A 129 -6.63 8.04 7.60
C ASN A 129 -7.32 6.71 7.27
N THR A 130 -6.54 5.77 6.72
CA THR A 130 -7.04 4.44 6.29
C THR A 130 -7.60 3.61 7.45
N ARG A 131 -7.09 3.78 8.68
CA ARG A 131 -7.62 3.08 9.85
C ARG A 131 -9.04 3.52 10.16
N GLU A 132 -9.28 4.83 10.23
CA GLU A 132 -10.63 5.37 10.46
C GLU A 132 -11.60 4.98 9.34
N GLU A 133 -11.11 4.93 8.10
CA GLU A 133 -11.89 4.46 6.96
C GLU A 133 -12.25 2.98 7.10
N ALA A 134 -11.29 2.11 7.46
CA ALA A 134 -11.55 0.71 7.71
C ALA A 134 -12.57 0.50 8.86
N GLU A 135 -12.48 1.28 9.94
CA GLU A 135 -13.45 1.26 11.04
C GLU A 135 -14.85 1.71 10.58
N ALA A 136 -14.92 2.74 9.75
CA ALA A 136 -16.18 3.21 9.19
C ALA A 136 -16.83 2.16 8.27
N LEU A 137 -16.05 1.56 7.39
CA LEU A 137 -16.52 0.49 6.48
C LEU A 137 -16.95 -0.77 7.25
N ARG A 138 -16.27 -1.09 8.37
CA ARG A 138 -16.71 -2.16 9.25
C ARG A 138 -18.11 -1.88 9.82
N ARG A 139 -18.36 -0.66 10.31
CA ARG A 139 -19.69 -0.28 10.82
C ARG A 139 -20.76 -0.44 9.74
N LEU A 140 -20.47 -0.01 8.52
CA LEU A 140 -21.39 -0.18 7.38
C LEU A 140 -21.64 -1.66 7.08
N ALA A 141 -20.61 -2.51 7.12
CA ALA A 141 -20.74 -3.94 6.91
C ALA A 141 -21.65 -4.60 7.99
N VAL A 142 -21.51 -4.19 9.26
CA VAL A 142 -22.38 -4.64 10.35
C VAL A 142 -23.84 -4.22 10.11
N GLU A 143 -24.07 -2.96 9.75
CA GLU A 143 -25.41 -2.40 9.49
C GLU A 143 -26.16 -3.15 8.37
N HIS A 144 -25.41 -3.64 7.36
CA HIS A 144 -25.97 -4.37 6.23
C HIS A 144 -25.91 -5.90 6.37
N GLY A 145 -25.28 -6.42 7.41
CA GLY A 145 -25.08 -7.86 7.60
C GLY A 145 -24.08 -8.48 6.62
N TRP A 146 -23.22 -7.67 5.99
CA TRP A 146 -22.19 -8.15 5.06
C TRP A 146 -21.04 -8.82 5.81
N ARG A 147 -20.64 -9.99 5.35
CA ARG A 147 -19.55 -10.79 5.95
C ARG A 147 -18.39 -11.02 4.99
N HIS A 148 -18.66 -11.00 3.69
CA HIS A 148 -17.68 -11.21 2.64
C HIS A 148 -17.59 -9.94 1.79
N VAL A 149 -16.42 -9.31 1.74
CA VAL A 149 -16.26 -8.04 1.01
C VAL A 149 -14.99 -8.03 0.15
N LEU A 150 -15.07 -7.32 -0.99
CA LEU A 150 -13.93 -7.03 -1.83
C LEU A 150 -13.51 -5.58 -1.58
N ILE A 151 -12.30 -5.37 -1.07
CA ILE A 151 -11.74 -4.03 -0.84
C ILE A 151 -10.94 -3.64 -2.08
N VAL A 152 -11.35 -2.60 -2.79
CA VAL A 152 -10.68 -2.09 -3.98
C VAL A 152 -9.90 -0.83 -3.63
N THR A 153 -8.61 -0.83 -3.96
CA THR A 153 -7.74 0.34 -3.79
C THR A 153 -6.61 0.33 -4.83
N SER A 154 -5.88 1.44 -4.97
CA SER A 154 -4.72 1.53 -5.87
C SER A 154 -3.67 0.48 -5.56
N SER A 155 -3.02 -0.06 -6.58
CA SER A 155 -2.07 -1.16 -6.48
C SER A 155 -1.00 -0.93 -5.41
N TYR A 156 -0.38 0.25 -5.38
CA TYR A 156 0.65 0.62 -4.40
C TYR A 156 0.14 0.67 -2.96
N HIS A 157 -1.17 0.87 -2.76
CA HIS A 157 -1.80 1.04 -1.44
C HIS A 157 -2.31 -0.28 -0.84
N THR A 158 -2.33 -1.36 -1.60
CA THR A 158 -2.98 -2.62 -1.21
C THR A 158 -2.34 -3.28 0.01
N ARG A 159 -1.01 -3.30 0.12
CA ARG A 159 -0.31 -3.91 1.26
C ARG A 159 -0.63 -3.21 2.58
N ARG A 160 -0.59 -1.87 2.60
CA ARG A 160 -0.92 -1.09 3.80
C ARG A 160 -2.40 -1.24 4.17
N SER A 161 -3.29 -1.17 3.20
CA SER A 161 -4.72 -1.40 3.42
C SER A 161 -4.97 -2.79 4.01
N ARG A 162 -4.41 -3.85 3.41
CA ARG A 162 -4.53 -5.23 3.92
C ARG A 162 -4.06 -5.35 5.37
N PHE A 163 -2.90 -4.77 5.69
CA PHE A 163 -2.35 -4.78 7.04
C PHE A 163 -3.30 -4.12 8.05
N ILE A 164 -3.87 -2.96 7.71
CA ILE A 164 -4.80 -2.23 8.58
C ILE A 164 -6.11 -3.00 8.74
N PHE A 165 -6.72 -3.46 7.65
CA PHE A 165 -7.98 -4.20 7.69
C PHE A 165 -7.88 -5.47 8.54
N TYR A 166 -6.77 -6.23 8.46
CA TYR A 166 -6.54 -7.40 9.31
C TYR A 166 -6.51 -7.09 10.81
N ARG A 167 -6.15 -5.86 11.20
CA ARG A 167 -6.09 -5.43 12.60
C ARG A 167 -7.40 -4.82 13.09
N VAL A 168 -8.14 -4.20 12.18
CA VAL A 168 -9.37 -3.45 12.51
C VAL A 168 -10.61 -4.34 12.42
N TRP A 169 -10.64 -5.30 11.50
CA TRP A 169 -11.80 -6.14 11.27
C TRP A 169 -11.72 -7.44 12.08
N PRO A 170 -12.83 -7.89 12.71
CA PRO A 170 -12.90 -9.17 13.41
C PRO A 170 -12.64 -10.35 12.46
N HIS A 171 -12.15 -11.45 13.01
CA HIS A 171 -11.78 -12.64 12.25
C HIS A 171 -12.97 -13.40 11.62
N ASP A 172 -14.20 -13.06 11.98
CA ASP A 172 -15.43 -13.60 11.41
C ASP A 172 -15.87 -12.87 10.13
N TYR A 173 -15.11 -11.85 9.70
CA TYR A 173 -15.26 -11.19 8.40
C TYR A 173 -14.21 -11.72 7.43
N GLU A 174 -14.66 -12.10 6.25
CA GLU A 174 -13.77 -12.42 5.14
C GLU A 174 -13.66 -11.23 4.20
N PHE A 175 -12.46 -10.70 4.02
CA PHE A 175 -12.20 -9.67 3.02
C PHE A 175 -11.04 -10.05 2.12
N LYS A 176 -11.12 -9.61 0.87
CA LYS A 176 -10.06 -9.73 -0.12
C LYS A 176 -9.68 -8.34 -0.60
N VAL A 177 -8.39 -8.08 -0.71
CA VAL A 177 -7.88 -6.81 -1.23
C VAL A 177 -7.57 -6.97 -2.70
N ILE A 178 -8.26 -6.20 -3.52
CA ILE A 178 -8.17 -6.24 -4.98
C ILE A 178 -7.44 -4.98 -5.45
N ALA A 179 -6.36 -5.17 -6.17
CA ALA A 179 -5.60 -4.07 -6.74
C ALA A 179 -6.33 -3.47 -7.95
N ALA A 180 -6.54 -2.15 -7.93
CA ALA A 180 -6.77 -1.37 -9.12
C ALA A 180 -5.40 -1.02 -9.74
N HIS A 181 -5.24 -1.24 -11.05
CA HIS A 181 -4.10 -0.67 -11.78
C HIS A 181 -4.14 0.84 -11.59
N ASP A 182 -3.02 1.43 -11.18
CA ASP A 182 -2.96 2.86 -10.93
C ASP A 182 -2.09 3.53 -11.99
N SER A 183 -2.68 4.47 -12.73
CA SER A 183 -2.03 5.18 -13.83
C SER A 183 -0.86 6.06 -13.36
N ASP A 184 -0.82 6.41 -12.08
CA ASP A 184 0.23 7.24 -11.47
C ASP A 184 1.38 6.42 -10.87
N PHE A 185 1.25 5.07 -10.82
CA PHE A 185 2.24 4.19 -10.23
C PHE A 185 2.56 2.97 -11.11
N ASP A 186 3.78 2.96 -11.67
CA ASP A 186 4.35 1.80 -12.35
C ASP A 186 5.35 1.10 -11.41
N PRO A 187 5.08 -0.13 -10.94
CA PRO A 187 5.98 -0.85 -10.04
C PRO A 187 7.36 -1.15 -10.66
N ASP A 188 7.45 -1.21 -11.99
CA ASP A 188 8.69 -1.47 -12.71
C ASP A 188 9.51 -0.21 -13.00
N ALA A 189 8.94 0.98 -12.76
CA ALA A 189 9.59 2.26 -13.08
C ALA A 189 9.23 3.40 -12.10
N TRP A 190 8.66 3.13 -10.92
CA TRP A 190 8.19 4.12 -9.94
C TRP A 190 9.23 5.19 -9.59
N TRP A 191 10.52 4.83 -9.57
CA TRP A 191 11.63 5.76 -9.24
C TRP A 191 11.97 6.75 -10.36
N ARG A 192 11.37 6.60 -11.56
CA ARG A 192 11.62 7.47 -12.71
C ARG A 192 10.71 8.69 -12.74
N THR A 193 9.64 8.69 -11.97
CA THR A 193 8.68 9.79 -11.90
C THR A 193 8.65 10.40 -10.51
N ARG A 194 8.38 11.71 -10.45
CA ARG A 194 8.21 12.40 -9.15
C ARG A 194 7.02 11.85 -8.39
N GLU A 195 5.94 11.51 -9.10
CA GLU A 195 4.73 10.97 -8.50
C GLU A 195 4.97 9.57 -7.94
N GLY A 196 5.57 8.67 -8.69
CA GLY A 196 5.92 7.34 -8.20
C GLY A 196 6.83 7.36 -6.97
N LEU A 197 7.84 8.26 -6.94
CA LEU A 197 8.68 8.47 -5.75
C LEU A 197 7.84 8.94 -4.55
N ARG A 198 6.94 9.91 -4.76
CA ARG A 198 6.06 10.43 -3.71
C ARG A 198 5.18 9.33 -3.12
N LEU A 199 4.55 8.53 -3.99
CA LEU A 199 3.68 7.44 -3.60
C LEU A 199 4.45 6.35 -2.83
N ALA A 200 5.62 5.91 -3.32
CA ALA A 200 6.45 4.93 -2.64
C ALA A 200 6.92 5.39 -1.25
N LEU A 201 7.31 6.65 -1.11
CA LEU A 201 7.67 7.23 0.18
C LEU A 201 6.48 7.31 1.13
N HIS A 202 5.32 7.75 0.63
CA HIS A 202 4.08 7.84 1.41
C HIS A 202 3.62 6.47 1.93
N GLU A 203 3.69 5.42 1.10
CA GLU A 203 3.34 4.08 1.54
C GLU A 203 4.34 3.52 2.55
N THR A 204 5.64 3.82 2.36
CA THR A 204 6.69 3.43 3.31
C THR A 204 6.46 4.07 4.68
N GLU A 205 6.24 5.39 4.72
CA GLU A 205 5.90 6.09 5.95
C GLU A 205 4.60 5.56 6.57
N GLY A 206 3.56 5.44 5.76
CA GLY A 206 2.22 5.06 6.20
C GLY A 206 2.16 3.67 6.85
N ILE A 207 2.94 2.70 6.39
CA ILE A 207 2.96 1.36 7.01
C ILE A 207 3.65 1.38 8.38
N PHE A 208 4.72 2.18 8.55
CA PHE A 208 5.37 2.34 9.85
C PHE A 208 4.47 3.05 10.86
N VAL A 209 3.80 4.13 10.43
CA VAL A 209 2.83 4.85 11.26
C VAL A 209 1.68 3.92 11.67
N ALA A 210 1.08 3.20 10.72
CA ALA A 210 0.02 2.25 11.00
C ALA A 210 0.47 1.13 11.97
N ALA A 211 1.68 0.61 11.80
CA ALA A 211 2.23 -0.40 12.70
C ALA A 211 2.45 0.13 14.13
N TRP A 212 2.84 1.39 14.25
CA TRP A 212 3.01 2.05 15.55
C TRP A 212 1.67 2.33 16.23
N GLU A 213 0.71 2.93 15.52
CA GLU A 213 -0.62 3.25 16.03
C GLU A 213 -1.38 2.00 16.50
N LEU A 214 -1.30 0.91 15.72
CA LEU A 214 -2.00 -0.33 16.02
C LEU A 214 -1.39 -1.12 17.18
N ARG A 215 -0.13 -0.85 17.54
CA ARG A 215 0.50 -1.41 18.77
C ARG A 215 0.07 -0.70 20.04
N HIS A 216 -0.32 0.56 19.96
CA HIS A 216 -0.65 1.40 21.13
C HIS A 216 -2.17 1.58 21.30
N ALA A 217 -2.96 0.90 20.48
CA ALA A 217 -4.43 0.91 20.56
C ALA A 217 -5.01 -0.27 21.38
N GLU A 218 -4.14 -1.13 21.89
CA GLU A 218 -4.45 -2.19 22.89
C GLU A 218 -4.28 -1.64 24.31
#